data_f83fd2dc5ce196f4661854e4b651dd6b
#
_entry.id   f83fd2dc5ce196f4661854e4b651dd6b
#
_cell.length_a   1.000
_cell.length_b   1.000
_cell.length_c   1.000
_cell.angle_alpha   90.00
_cell.angle_beta   90.00
_cell.angle_gamma   90.00
#
_symmetry.space_group_name_H-M   'P 1'
#
loop_
_entity.id
_entity.type
_entity.pdbx_description
1 polymer ?
#
loop_
_entity_poly.entity_id
_entity_poly.type
_entity_poly.pdbx_seq_one_letter_code
_entity_poly.pdbx_strand_id
1 'polypeptide(L)'
;MIVLDANILLYAYGTKSAQHERARALVQRLFSGAEPVGLPWQTIAAFLRISTNTRLAGSRPVAEAALEVDEWLKQPCVRMLAPGDDHWPLLRRMAADGQASGVLVSDAEIAALTIEYGGVLYTADRDFARFPGLRWKNPLE
;
A
#
# COMPACT_ATOMS: atom_id res chain seq x y z
N MET A 1 4.82 0.67 -13.07
CA MET A 1 4.35 1.33 -11.84
C MET A 1 4.50 0.39 -10.66
N ILE A 2 5.01 0.90 -9.56
CA ILE A 2 5.06 0.18 -8.29
C ILE A 2 3.90 0.68 -7.44
N VAL A 3 3.07 -0.24 -6.96
CA VAL A 3 1.96 0.07 -6.06
C VAL A 3 2.37 -0.31 -4.64
N LEU A 4 2.17 0.59 -3.68
CA LEU A 4 2.58 0.35 -2.30
C LEU A 4 1.40 -0.04 -1.43
N ASP A 5 1.57 -1.13 -0.67
CA ASP A 5 0.70 -1.49 0.43
C ASP A 5 1.11 -0.70 1.68
N ALA A 6 0.15 -0.49 2.58
CA ALA A 6 0.36 0.30 3.79
C ALA A 6 1.49 -0.23 4.68
N ASN A 7 1.69 -1.56 4.75
CA ASN A 7 2.72 -2.11 5.63
C ASN A 7 4.13 -1.61 5.29
N ILE A 8 4.44 -1.40 4.01
CA ILE A 8 5.74 -0.86 3.60
C ILE A 8 5.95 0.55 4.18
N LEU A 9 4.91 1.39 4.08
CA LEU A 9 4.98 2.75 4.63
C LEU A 9 5.00 2.75 6.16
N LEU A 10 4.22 1.87 6.77
CA LEU A 10 4.21 1.74 8.23
C LEU A 10 5.59 1.35 8.78
N TYR A 11 6.29 0.41 8.12
CA TYR A 11 7.65 0.07 8.52
C TYR A 11 8.63 1.21 8.26
N ALA A 12 8.45 1.96 7.18
CA ALA A 12 9.34 3.08 6.84
C ALA A 12 9.31 4.21 7.87
N TYR A 13 8.18 4.37 8.57
CA TYR A 13 7.98 5.44 9.56
C TYR A 13 7.92 4.92 11.01
N GLY A 14 7.83 3.61 11.20
CA GLY A 14 7.82 2.98 12.53
C GLY A 14 9.20 2.55 12.97
N THR A 15 9.86 3.36 13.81
CA THR A 15 11.27 3.16 14.20
C THR A 15 11.54 1.89 14.99
N LYS A 16 10.49 1.27 15.55
CA LYS A 16 10.64 0.06 16.40
C LYS A 16 10.61 -1.24 15.61
N SER A 17 10.28 -1.19 14.33
CA SER A 17 10.23 -2.39 13.49
C SER A 17 11.62 -2.84 13.09
N ALA A 18 11.85 -4.17 13.07
CA ALA A 18 13.06 -4.75 12.51
C ALA A 18 13.21 -4.45 11.00
N GLN A 19 12.10 -4.12 10.32
CA GLN A 19 12.08 -3.79 8.91
C GLN A 19 12.31 -2.30 8.63
N HIS A 20 12.41 -1.47 9.67
CA HIS A 20 12.41 -0.01 9.54
C HIS A 20 13.51 0.50 8.58
N GLU A 21 14.75 0.09 8.79
CA GLU A 21 15.87 0.60 7.99
C GLU A 21 15.73 0.24 6.51
N ARG A 22 15.34 -0.99 6.21
CA ARG A 22 15.14 -1.44 4.83
C ARG A 22 13.97 -0.73 4.17
N ALA A 23 12.86 -0.62 4.89
CA ALA A 23 11.66 0.04 4.37
C ALA A 23 11.91 1.53 4.14
N ARG A 24 12.59 2.20 5.06
CA ARG A 24 12.93 3.62 4.91
C ARG A 24 13.81 3.85 3.69
N ALA A 25 14.86 3.06 3.52
CA ALA A 25 15.75 3.17 2.37
C ALA A 25 15.01 2.91 1.05
N LEU A 26 14.12 1.91 1.04
CA LEU A 26 13.30 1.60 -0.12
C LEU A 26 12.38 2.77 -0.48
N VAL A 27 11.63 3.29 0.48
CA VAL A 27 10.67 4.39 0.25
C VAL A 27 11.40 5.65 -0.24
N GLN A 28 12.54 5.99 0.35
CA GLN A 28 13.35 7.12 -0.10
C GLN A 28 13.79 6.93 -1.55
N ARG A 29 14.24 5.75 -1.92
CA ARG A 29 14.66 5.45 -3.29
C ARG A 29 13.49 5.54 -4.27
N LEU A 30 12.33 4.97 -3.92
CA LEU A 30 11.17 4.97 -4.78
C LEU A 30 10.62 6.38 -5.00
N PHE A 31 10.49 7.18 -3.93
CA PHE A 31 9.89 8.51 -4.02
C PHE A 31 10.81 9.53 -4.67
N SER A 32 12.10 9.28 -4.74
CA SER A 32 13.06 10.14 -5.44
C SER A 32 13.40 9.64 -6.85
N GLY A 33 12.85 8.52 -7.26
CA GLY A 33 13.11 7.92 -8.55
C GLY A 33 12.21 8.42 -9.67
N ALA A 34 12.40 7.85 -10.87
CA ALA A 34 11.62 8.21 -12.06
C ALA A 34 10.42 7.28 -12.30
N GLU A 35 10.44 6.07 -11.75
CA GLU A 35 9.35 5.12 -11.93
C GLU A 35 8.10 5.58 -11.17
N PRO A 36 6.92 5.58 -11.81
CA PRO A 36 5.69 5.95 -11.12
C PRO A 36 5.41 5.04 -9.93
N VAL A 37 5.05 5.68 -8.80
CA VAL A 37 4.65 5.00 -7.58
C VAL A 37 3.17 5.26 -7.35
N GLY A 38 2.38 4.19 -7.35
CA GLY A 38 0.94 4.25 -7.13
C GLY A 38 0.59 4.09 -5.66
N LEU A 39 -0.20 5.01 -5.14
CA LEU A 39 -0.74 4.95 -3.79
C LEU A 39 -2.27 4.81 -3.87
N PRO A 40 -2.81 3.61 -3.62
CA PRO A 40 -4.25 3.46 -3.45
C PRO A 40 -4.74 4.33 -2.29
N TRP A 41 -5.95 4.88 -2.41
CA TRP A 41 -6.56 5.60 -1.29
C TRP A 41 -6.68 4.72 -0.05
N GLN A 42 -6.91 3.42 -0.24
CA GLN A 42 -6.94 2.44 0.85
C GLN A 42 -5.61 2.35 1.59
N THR A 43 -4.50 2.49 0.89
CA THR A 43 -3.16 2.53 1.51
C THR A 43 -3.01 3.74 2.41
N ILE A 44 -3.43 4.92 1.95
CA ILE A 44 -3.38 6.14 2.75
C ILE A 44 -4.29 6.03 3.97
N ALA A 45 -5.53 5.57 3.78
CA ALA A 45 -6.47 5.40 4.89
C ALA A 45 -5.94 4.42 5.94
N ALA A 46 -5.37 3.28 5.51
CA ALA A 46 -4.80 2.30 6.41
C ALA A 46 -3.58 2.85 7.15
N PHE A 47 -2.70 3.57 6.45
CA PHE A 47 -1.56 4.22 7.09
C PHE A 47 -1.99 5.17 8.20
N LEU A 48 -2.96 6.04 7.93
CA LEU A 48 -3.49 6.97 8.93
C LEU A 48 -4.14 6.23 10.10
N ARG A 49 -4.99 5.25 9.79
CA ARG A 49 -5.72 4.49 10.83
C ARG A 49 -4.78 3.76 11.78
N ILE A 50 -3.78 3.09 11.23
CA ILE A 50 -2.85 2.28 12.04
C ILE A 50 -1.84 3.16 12.77
N SER A 51 -1.29 4.19 12.10
CA SER A 51 -0.33 5.12 12.72
C SER A 51 -0.89 5.87 13.90
N THR A 52 -2.21 6.12 13.91
CA THR A 52 -2.88 6.92 14.94
C THR A 52 -3.65 6.07 15.95
N ASN A 53 -3.60 4.73 15.82
CA ASN A 53 -4.31 3.85 16.74
C ASN A 53 -3.63 3.87 18.11
N THR A 54 -4.30 4.48 19.09
CA THR A 54 -3.76 4.65 20.45
C THR A 54 -3.56 3.36 21.20
N ARG A 55 -4.14 2.26 20.73
CA ARG A 55 -3.94 0.92 21.32
C ARG A 55 -2.60 0.30 20.90
N LEU A 56 -1.94 0.86 19.88
CA LEU A 56 -0.67 0.35 19.39
C LEU A 56 0.49 1.19 19.96
N ALA A 57 1.59 0.52 20.27
CA ALA A 57 2.82 1.20 20.68
C ALA A 57 3.33 2.07 19.52
N GLY A 58 3.77 3.28 19.83
CA GLY A 58 4.28 4.21 18.83
C GLY A 58 3.20 4.96 18.05
N SER A 59 1.93 4.94 18.52
CA SER A 59 0.89 5.75 17.89
C SER A 59 1.24 7.23 17.92
N ARG A 60 0.80 7.96 16.88
CA ARG A 60 1.13 9.36 16.69
C ARG A 60 -0.15 10.16 16.42
N PRO A 61 -0.13 11.48 16.72
CA PRO A 61 -1.26 12.33 16.35
C PRO A 61 -1.51 12.31 14.82
N VAL A 62 -2.79 12.40 14.44
CA VAL A 62 -3.14 12.39 13.01
C VAL A 62 -2.51 13.54 12.24
N ALA A 63 -2.33 14.70 12.88
CA ALA A 63 -1.69 15.84 12.23
C ALA A 63 -0.26 15.52 11.80
N GLU A 64 0.48 14.75 12.60
CA GLU A 64 1.84 14.33 12.30
C GLU A 64 1.87 13.32 11.14
N ALA A 65 1.03 12.29 11.20
CA ALA A 65 0.93 11.30 10.13
C ALA A 65 0.47 11.94 8.80
N ALA A 66 -0.44 12.92 8.87
CA ALA A 66 -0.92 13.63 7.69
C ALA A 66 0.18 14.44 7.00
N LEU A 67 1.12 15.01 7.75
CA LEU A 67 2.27 15.71 7.16
C LEU A 67 3.15 14.78 6.32
N GLU A 68 3.30 13.53 6.74
CA GLU A 68 4.04 12.54 5.96
C GLU A 68 3.33 12.25 4.64
N VAL A 69 2.02 12.10 4.67
CA VAL A 69 1.22 11.92 3.45
C VAL A 69 1.36 13.13 2.53
N ASP A 70 1.31 14.35 3.08
CA ASP A 70 1.52 15.57 2.29
C ASP A 70 2.87 15.54 1.56
N GLU A 71 3.92 15.09 2.23
CA GLU A 71 5.24 14.99 1.60
C GLU A 71 5.27 13.96 0.46
N TRP A 72 4.60 12.81 0.63
CA TRP A 72 4.52 11.82 -0.45
C TRP A 72 3.82 12.40 -1.68
N LEU A 73 2.72 13.13 -1.47
CA LEU A 73 1.92 13.67 -2.57
C LEU A 73 2.62 14.80 -3.33
N LYS A 74 3.66 15.40 -2.75
CA LYS A 74 4.50 16.39 -3.44
C LYS A 74 5.50 15.77 -4.41
N GLN A 75 5.77 14.47 -4.30
CA GLN A 75 6.77 13.82 -5.13
C GLN A 75 6.26 13.66 -6.56
N PRO A 76 7.04 14.06 -7.59
CA PRO A 76 6.59 14.02 -8.98
C PRO A 76 6.21 12.63 -9.48
N CYS A 77 6.84 11.57 -8.94
CA CYS A 77 6.57 10.20 -9.35
C CYS A 77 5.32 9.59 -8.73
N VAL A 78 4.72 10.23 -7.71
CA VAL A 78 3.59 9.66 -6.98
C VAL A 78 2.29 9.88 -7.72
N ARG A 79 1.47 8.83 -7.80
CA ARG A 79 0.14 8.83 -8.41
C ARG A 79 -0.87 8.28 -7.43
N MET A 80 -1.95 9.01 -7.18
CA MET A 80 -3.06 8.50 -6.40
C MET A 80 -3.88 7.55 -7.26
N LEU A 81 -4.18 6.37 -6.75
CA LEU A 81 -4.94 5.37 -7.48
C LEU A 81 -6.36 5.31 -6.96
N ALA A 82 -7.31 5.68 -7.83
CA ALA A 82 -8.73 5.57 -7.57
C ALA A 82 -9.35 4.54 -8.53
N PRO A 83 -10.46 3.89 -8.13
CA PRO A 83 -11.17 2.98 -9.01
C PRO A 83 -11.61 3.64 -10.31
N GLY A 84 -11.38 2.98 -11.44
CA GLY A 84 -11.88 3.38 -12.75
C GLY A 84 -13.08 2.54 -13.17
N ASP A 85 -13.44 2.62 -14.44
CA ASP A 85 -14.63 1.94 -14.97
C ASP A 85 -14.54 0.42 -14.92
N ASP A 86 -13.32 -0.13 -14.98
CA ASP A 86 -13.10 -1.58 -14.95
C ASP A 86 -12.94 -2.14 -13.54
N HIS A 87 -13.07 -1.30 -12.53
CA HIS A 87 -12.74 -1.72 -11.15
C HIS A 87 -13.69 -2.80 -10.64
N TRP A 88 -15.00 -2.65 -10.85
CA TRP A 88 -15.95 -3.63 -10.30
C TRP A 88 -15.73 -5.04 -10.85
N PRO A 89 -15.62 -5.24 -12.18
CA PRO A 89 -15.32 -6.59 -12.69
C PRO A 89 -14.03 -7.18 -12.11
N LEU A 90 -12.99 -6.37 -11.94
CA LEU A 90 -11.73 -6.81 -11.37
C LEU A 90 -11.86 -7.14 -9.88
N LEU A 91 -12.51 -6.28 -9.12
CA LEU A 91 -12.75 -6.54 -7.69
C LEU A 91 -13.57 -7.81 -7.49
N ARG A 92 -14.65 -7.96 -8.26
CA ARG A 92 -15.50 -9.16 -8.19
C ARG A 92 -14.68 -10.42 -8.46
N ARG A 93 -13.81 -10.39 -9.47
CA ARG A 93 -12.95 -11.53 -9.82
C ARG A 93 -11.93 -11.80 -8.71
N MET A 94 -11.27 -10.77 -8.20
CA MET A 94 -10.29 -10.96 -7.12
C MET A 94 -10.93 -11.51 -5.85
N ALA A 95 -12.07 -10.98 -5.46
CA ALA A 95 -12.78 -11.46 -4.27
C ALA A 95 -13.22 -12.93 -4.44
N ALA A 96 -13.76 -13.29 -5.59
CA ALA A 96 -14.24 -14.65 -5.85
C ALA A 96 -13.08 -15.63 -5.99
N ASP A 97 -12.12 -15.35 -6.86
CA ASP A 97 -11.02 -16.28 -7.16
C ASP A 97 -10.03 -16.38 -5.99
N GLY A 98 -9.84 -15.29 -5.25
CA GLY A 98 -9.01 -15.26 -4.06
C GLY A 98 -9.71 -15.76 -2.81
N GLN A 99 -11.00 -16.09 -2.90
CA GLN A 99 -11.81 -16.49 -1.74
C GLN A 99 -11.69 -15.48 -0.60
N ALA A 100 -11.76 -14.20 -0.95
CA ALA A 100 -11.62 -13.10 0.00
C ALA A 100 -12.99 -12.73 0.56
N SER A 101 -13.09 -12.75 1.88
CA SER A 101 -14.27 -12.30 2.60
C SER A 101 -13.85 -11.52 3.84
N GLY A 102 -14.78 -10.71 4.39
CA GLY A 102 -14.48 -9.91 5.56
C GLY A 102 -13.34 -8.94 5.30
N VAL A 103 -12.36 -8.93 6.17
CA VAL A 103 -11.20 -8.01 6.09
C VAL A 103 -10.35 -8.22 4.83
N LEU A 104 -10.40 -9.41 4.24
CA LEU A 104 -9.65 -9.71 3.02
C LEU A 104 -10.20 -9.00 1.78
N VAL A 105 -11.43 -8.46 1.85
CA VAL A 105 -12.00 -7.66 0.75
C VAL A 105 -11.18 -6.40 0.51
N SER A 106 -10.62 -5.80 1.56
CA SER A 106 -9.72 -4.65 1.40
C SER A 106 -8.46 -5.03 0.60
N ASP A 107 -7.93 -6.22 0.82
CA ASP A 107 -6.80 -6.73 0.04
C ASP A 107 -7.20 -6.98 -1.42
N ALA A 108 -8.41 -7.51 -1.63
CA ALA A 108 -8.94 -7.70 -2.98
C ALA A 108 -9.07 -6.36 -3.74
N GLU A 109 -9.45 -5.28 -3.05
CA GLU A 109 -9.51 -3.94 -3.64
C GLU A 109 -8.14 -3.47 -4.11
N ILE A 110 -7.11 -3.64 -3.28
CA ILE A 110 -5.73 -3.26 -3.63
C ILE A 110 -5.22 -4.12 -4.79
N ALA A 111 -5.50 -5.42 -4.77
CA ALA A 111 -5.14 -6.32 -5.86
C ALA A 111 -5.80 -5.90 -7.18
N ALA A 112 -7.09 -5.59 -7.15
CA ALA A 112 -7.84 -5.12 -8.32
C ALA A 112 -7.27 -3.81 -8.87
N LEU A 113 -6.98 -2.84 -8.00
CA LEU A 113 -6.37 -1.57 -8.43
C LEU A 113 -4.99 -1.80 -9.05
N THR A 114 -4.17 -2.65 -8.46
CA THR A 114 -2.85 -2.95 -8.98
C THR A 114 -2.94 -3.51 -10.41
N ILE A 115 -3.88 -4.44 -10.63
CA ILE A 115 -4.12 -5.01 -11.97
C ILE A 115 -4.65 -3.94 -12.92
N GLU A 116 -5.61 -3.13 -12.47
CA GLU A 116 -6.23 -2.07 -13.30
C GLU A 116 -5.18 -1.11 -13.85
N TYR A 117 -4.19 -0.75 -13.03
CA TYR A 117 -3.12 0.17 -13.43
C TYR A 117 -1.88 -0.53 -14.02
N GLY A 118 -1.94 -1.85 -14.18
CA GLY A 118 -0.81 -2.58 -14.76
C GLY A 118 0.46 -2.60 -13.91
N GLY A 119 0.31 -2.45 -12.58
CA GLY A 119 1.42 -2.32 -11.67
C GLY A 119 1.93 -3.64 -11.06
N VAL A 120 2.92 -3.49 -10.20
CA VAL A 120 3.43 -4.55 -9.32
C VAL A 120 3.22 -4.08 -7.88
N LEU A 121 2.56 -4.89 -7.08
CA LEU A 121 2.32 -4.58 -5.67
C LEU A 121 3.55 -4.91 -4.83
N TYR A 122 4.01 -3.93 -4.06
CA TYR A 122 5.02 -4.14 -3.02
C TYR A 122 4.32 -4.27 -1.67
N THR A 123 4.42 -5.44 -1.07
CA THR A 123 3.79 -5.74 0.21
C THR A 123 4.61 -6.78 0.98
N ALA A 124 4.60 -6.68 2.29
CA ALA A 124 5.16 -7.71 3.16
C ALA A 124 4.14 -8.80 3.53
N ASP A 125 2.90 -8.68 3.08
CA ASP A 125 1.82 -9.60 3.42
C ASP A 125 1.70 -10.69 2.35
N ARG A 126 1.99 -11.93 2.75
CA ARG A 126 1.93 -13.10 1.86
C ARG A 126 0.49 -13.50 1.49
N ASP A 127 -0.52 -12.98 2.18
CA ASP A 127 -1.92 -13.24 1.84
C ASP A 127 -2.27 -12.78 0.43
N PHE A 128 -1.53 -11.83 -0.13
CA PHE A 128 -1.72 -11.40 -1.52
C PHE A 128 -1.42 -12.48 -2.55
N ALA A 129 -0.72 -13.56 -2.18
CA ALA A 129 -0.52 -14.71 -3.07
C ALA A 129 -1.83 -15.39 -3.48
N ARG A 130 -2.92 -15.15 -2.76
CA ARG A 130 -4.23 -15.72 -3.07
C ARG A 130 -4.88 -15.16 -4.35
N PHE A 131 -4.43 -14.01 -4.84
CA PHE A 131 -5.08 -13.30 -5.94
C PHE A 131 -4.47 -13.69 -7.29
N PRO A 132 -5.18 -14.50 -8.12
CA PRO A 132 -4.66 -14.89 -9.43
C PRO A 132 -4.46 -13.68 -10.36
N GLY A 133 -3.33 -13.65 -11.06
CA GLY A 133 -3.00 -12.59 -11.98
C GLY A 133 -2.37 -11.37 -11.36
N LEU A 134 -2.36 -11.26 -10.04
CA LEU A 134 -1.67 -10.19 -9.35
C LEU A 134 -0.15 -10.42 -9.38
N ARG A 135 0.58 -9.41 -9.84
CA ARG A 135 2.03 -9.38 -9.70
C ARG A 135 2.37 -8.66 -8.39
N TRP A 136 3.06 -9.34 -7.52
CA TRP A 136 3.45 -8.77 -6.23
C TRP A 136 4.80 -9.31 -5.78
N LYS A 137 5.44 -8.60 -4.89
CA LYS A 137 6.63 -9.08 -4.19
C LYS A 137 6.79 -8.42 -2.82
N ASN A 138 7.53 -9.08 -1.95
CA ASN A 138 7.99 -8.47 -0.71
C ASN A 138 9.37 -7.84 -0.98
N PRO A 139 9.47 -6.52 -1.05
CA PRO A 139 10.73 -5.85 -1.36
C PRO A 139 11.70 -5.81 -0.19
N LEU A 140 11.26 -6.27 0.99
CA LEU A 140 12.05 -6.25 2.22
C LEU A 140 12.75 -7.58 2.51
N GLU A 141 12.48 -8.59 1.71
CA GLU A 141 13.18 -9.88 1.78
C GLU A 141 14.49 -9.88 1.01
#